data_d844657c40610885aa8be7effe6ce884
#
_entry.id   d844657c40610885aa8be7effe6ce884
#
_cell.length_a   1.000
_cell.length_b   1.000
_cell.length_c   1.000
_cell.angle_alpha   90.00
_cell.angle_beta   90.00
_cell.angle_gamma   90.00
#
_symmetry.space_group_name_H-M   'P 1'
#
loop_
_entity.id
_entity.type
_entity.pdbx_description
1 polymer ?
#
loop_
_entity_poly.entity_id
_entity_poly.type
_entity_poly.pdbx_seq_one_letter_code
_entity_poly.pdbx_strand_id
1 'polypeptide(L)'
;MPESIQQEAQAILNILASTPFQDCIALSKEFRELPMRAGIYAVKHRSLGILYIGKTRTLRDRFRGGHKALLWAFIEELKATDIRIAFYQLDFTQWIQLSSELESLIIQAVNPPYNVKIPARD
;
A
#
# COMPACT_ATOMS: atom_id res chain seq x y z
N MET A 1 -22.66 13.49 11.69
CA MET A 1 -22.37 12.09 12.05
C MET A 1 -20.98 11.72 11.61
N PRO A 2 -20.16 11.17 12.47
CA PRO A 2 -18.89 10.66 12.03
C PRO A 2 -19.10 9.47 11.09
N GLU A 3 -18.26 9.35 10.10
CA GLU A 3 -18.32 8.20 9.22
C GLU A 3 -17.97 6.93 9.99
N SER A 4 -18.58 5.83 9.58
CA SER A 4 -18.16 4.54 10.13
C SER A 4 -16.77 4.22 9.63
N ILE A 5 -16.05 3.35 10.35
CA ILE A 5 -14.73 2.95 9.93
C ILE A 5 -14.77 2.18 8.61
N GLN A 6 -15.87 1.46 8.34
CA GLN A 6 -16.05 0.78 7.07
C GLN A 6 -16.14 1.78 5.91
N GLN A 7 -16.85 2.90 6.11
CA GLN A 7 -16.93 3.94 5.09
C GLN A 7 -15.59 4.61 4.86
N GLU A 8 -14.85 4.84 5.94
CA GLU A 8 -13.52 5.42 5.84
C GLU A 8 -12.56 4.48 5.10
N ALA A 9 -12.60 3.19 5.43
CA ALA A 9 -11.78 2.20 4.75
C ALA A 9 -12.12 2.14 3.25
N GLN A 10 -13.41 2.18 2.92
CA GLN A 10 -13.83 2.15 1.52
C GLN A 10 -13.37 3.41 0.78
N ALA A 11 -13.42 4.57 1.42
CA ALA A 11 -12.95 5.81 0.81
C ALA A 11 -11.45 5.75 0.52
N ILE A 12 -10.67 5.23 1.47
CA ILE A 12 -9.22 5.07 1.28
C ILE A 12 -8.95 4.09 0.14
N LEU A 13 -9.63 2.96 0.14
CA LEU A 13 -9.48 1.97 -0.91
C LEU A 13 -9.81 2.56 -2.28
N ASN A 14 -10.88 3.34 -2.37
CA ASN A 14 -11.25 3.96 -3.63
C ASN A 14 -10.14 4.88 -4.16
N ILE A 15 -9.48 5.61 -3.26
CA ILE A 15 -8.36 6.48 -3.65
C ILE A 15 -7.17 5.64 -4.12
N LEU A 16 -6.81 4.60 -3.36
CA LEU A 16 -5.68 3.75 -3.73
C LEU A 16 -5.92 3.04 -5.07
N ALA A 17 -7.14 2.55 -5.26
CA ALA A 17 -7.48 1.79 -6.47
C ALA A 17 -7.63 2.68 -7.69
N SER A 18 -8.21 3.87 -7.52
CA SER A 18 -8.54 4.74 -8.66
C SER A 18 -7.38 5.64 -9.09
N THR A 19 -6.33 5.77 -8.30
CA THR A 19 -5.16 6.55 -8.71
C THR A 19 -4.57 5.91 -9.96
N PRO A 20 -4.52 6.63 -11.10
CA PRO A 20 -3.97 6.05 -12.32
C PRO A 20 -2.52 5.62 -12.12
N PHE A 21 -2.11 4.57 -12.82
CA PHE A 21 -0.76 4.03 -12.66
C PHE A 21 0.31 5.11 -12.85
N GLN A 22 0.14 5.98 -13.84
CA GLN A 22 1.10 7.02 -14.12
C GLN A 22 1.19 8.08 -13.01
N ASP A 23 0.17 8.16 -12.15
CA ASP A 23 0.16 9.10 -11.02
C ASP A 23 0.61 8.44 -9.73
N CYS A 24 0.82 7.13 -9.73
CA CYS A 24 1.41 6.43 -8.60
C CYS A 24 2.90 6.69 -8.55
N ILE A 25 3.51 6.45 -7.39
CA ILE A 25 4.92 6.77 -7.16
C ILE A 25 5.79 5.66 -7.74
N ALA A 26 6.69 6.02 -8.65
CA ALA A 26 7.61 5.07 -9.26
C ALA A 26 8.65 4.60 -8.26
N LEU A 27 9.12 3.37 -8.46
CA LEU A 27 10.25 2.84 -7.68
C LEU A 27 11.53 3.50 -8.21
N SER A 28 12.23 4.20 -7.34
CA SER A 28 13.45 4.90 -7.72
C SER A 28 14.60 4.39 -6.87
N LYS A 29 15.82 4.81 -7.22
CA LYS A 29 17.00 4.45 -6.46
C LYS A 29 16.83 4.91 -5.02
N GLU A 30 17.02 3.99 -4.08
CA GLU A 30 16.87 4.22 -2.64
C GLU A 30 15.47 4.72 -2.27
N PHE A 31 14.48 4.54 -3.15
CA PHE A 31 13.08 4.89 -2.90
C PHE A 31 12.89 6.35 -2.51
N ARG A 32 13.68 7.24 -3.10
CA ARG A 32 13.67 8.66 -2.74
C ARG A 32 12.35 9.37 -3.03
N GLU A 33 11.58 8.84 -3.99
CA GLU A 33 10.29 9.45 -4.35
C GLU A 33 9.21 9.16 -3.31
N LEU A 34 9.40 8.14 -2.45
CA LEU A 34 8.41 7.80 -1.45
C LEU A 34 8.49 8.77 -0.27
N PRO A 35 7.35 9.27 0.22
CA PRO A 35 7.35 10.19 1.36
C PRO A 35 7.72 9.48 2.65
N MET A 36 8.28 10.25 3.60
CA MET A 36 8.57 9.76 4.94
C MET A 36 7.38 10.07 5.85
N ARG A 37 6.26 9.44 5.55
CA ARG A 37 4.98 9.69 6.23
C ARG A 37 4.32 8.39 6.59
N ALA A 38 3.46 8.44 7.61
CA ALA A 38 2.64 7.29 8.00
C ALA A 38 1.41 7.19 7.12
N GLY A 39 0.99 5.97 6.82
CA GLY A 39 -0.22 5.78 6.04
C GLY A 39 -0.43 4.36 5.58
N ILE A 40 -1.38 4.21 4.68
CA ILE A 40 -1.71 2.95 4.03
C ILE A 40 -1.28 3.04 2.58
N TYR A 41 -0.63 1.98 2.09
CA TYR A 41 -0.12 1.97 0.73
C TYR A 41 -0.59 0.75 -0.02
N ALA A 42 -0.56 0.85 -1.35
CA ALA A 42 -0.83 -0.26 -2.24
C ALA A 42 0.35 -0.41 -3.20
N VAL A 43 0.84 -1.64 -3.33
CA VAL A 43 1.79 -2.00 -4.38
C VAL A 43 0.94 -2.36 -5.59
N LYS A 44 1.06 -1.61 -6.67
CA LYS A 44 0.22 -1.77 -7.85
C LYS A 44 1.05 -2.13 -9.07
N HIS A 45 0.52 -3.07 -9.86
CA HIS A 45 1.10 -3.44 -11.14
C HIS A 45 0.32 -2.77 -12.26
N ARG A 46 1.01 -2.37 -13.32
CA ARG A 46 0.42 -1.66 -14.45
C ARG A 46 -0.84 -2.33 -15.00
N SER A 47 -0.84 -3.65 -15.10
CA SER A 47 -1.97 -4.40 -15.68
C SER A 47 -2.65 -5.35 -14.72
N LEU A 48 -1.99 -5.76 -13.63
CA LEU A 48 -2.55 -6.73 -12.68
C LEU A 48 -3.29 -6.07 -11.51
N GLY A 49 -3.18 -4.76 -11.37
CA GLY A 49 -3.86 -4.04 -10.31
C GLY A 49 -3.11 -4.12 -8.98
N ILE A 50 -3.85 -4.10 -7.89
CA ILE A 50 -3.26 -4.09 -6.56
C ILE A 50 -2.71 -5.47 -6.21
N LEU A 51 -1.41 -5.52 -5.92
CA LEU A 51 -0.73 -6.75 -5.53
C LEU A 51 -0.65 -6.91 -4.02
N TYR A 52 -0.55 -5.81 -3.28
CA TYR A 52 -0.36 -5.85 -1.84
C TYR A 52 -0.86 -4.54 -1.21
N ILE A 53 -1.47 -4.67 -0.02
CA ILE A 53 -1.89 -3.53 0.81
C ILE A 53 -1.15 -3.64 2.12
N GLY A 54 -0.59 -2.53 2.59
CA GLY A 54 0.08 -2.49 3.88
C GLY A 54 -0.07 -1.15 4.56
N LYS A 55 0.34 -1.10 5.82
CA LYS A 55 0.44 0.15 6.56
C LYS A 55 1.88 0.32 7.02
N THR A 56 2.28 1.55 7.20
CA THR A 56 3.63 1.84 7.68
C THR A 56 3.66 3.18 8.37
N ARG A 57 4.55 3.31 9.35
CA ARG A 57 4.80 4.59 9.99
C ARG A 57 5.62 5.51 9.10
N THR A 58 6.48 4.95 8.25
CA THR A 58 7.35 5.72 7.35
C THR A 58 7.48 4.96 6.03
N LEU A 59 6.80 5.44 5.01
CA LEU A 59 6.72 4.71 3.74
C LEU A 59 8.09 4.46 3.12
N ARG A 60 8.94 5.49 3.04
CA ARG A 60 10.26 5.33 2.42
C ARG A 60 11.08 4.26 3.12
N ASP A 61 11.13 4.30 4.46
CA ASP A 61 11.96 3.35 5.22
C ASP A 61 11.43 1.93 5.08
N ARG A 62 10.11 1.76 4.96
CA ARG A 62 9.53 0.44 4.78
C ARG A 62 10.05 -0.25 3.53
N PHE A 63 10.22 0.51 2.45
CA PHE A 63 10.71 -0.05 1.19
C PHE A 63 12.23 -0.10 1.12
N ARG A 64 12.92 0.89 1.70
CA ARG A 64 14.38 0.90 1.70
C ARG A 64 14.98 -0.28 2.45
N GLY A 65 14.30 -0.77 3.48
CA GLY A 65 14.75 -1.94 4.22
C GLY A 65 14.48 -3.26 3.52
N GLY A 66 13.85 -3.20 2.34
CA GLY A 66 13.45 -4.39 1.60
C GLY A 66 12.00 -4.74 1.89
N HIS A 67 11.23 -4.98 0.86
CA HIS A 67 9.81 -5.31 0.99
C HIS A 67 9.52 -6.62 0.28
N LYS A 68 8.86 -7.53 0.98
CA LYS A 68 8.61 -8.87 0.42
C LYS A 68 7.69 -8.85 -0.81
N ALA A 69 6.82 -7.84 -0.94
CA ALA A 69 6.01 -7.74 -2.15
C ALA A 69 6.87 -7.54 -3.39
N LEU A 70 7.96 -6.78 -3.28
CA LEU A 70 8.90 -6.60 -4.39
C LEU A 70 9.68 -7.88 -4.65
N LEU A 71 10.01 -8.62 -3.60
CA LEU A 71 10.67 -9.91 -3.76
C LEU A 71 9.75 -10.89 -4.48
N TRP A 72 8.48 -10.96 -4.11
CA TRP A 72 7.52 -11.82 -4.79
C TRP A 72 7.34 -11.43 -6.25
N ALA A 73 7.30 -10.12 -6.53
CA ALA A 73 7.23 -9.65 -7.91
C ALA A 73 8.44 -10.12 -8.73
N PHE A 74 9.64 -10.05 -8.12
CA PHE A 74 10.84 -10.53 -8.77
C PHE A 74 10.76 -12.04 -9.05
N ILE A 75 10.31 -12.81 -8.05
CA ILE A 75 10.15 -14.26 -8.20
C ILE A 75 9.18 -14.60 -9.33
N GLU A 76 8.12 -13.81 -9.47
CA GLU A 76 7.12 -14.00 -10.52
C GLU A 76 7.51 -13.35 -11.84
N GLU A 77 8.73 -12.85 -11.93
CA GLU A 77 9.27 -12.27 -13.15
C GLU A 77 8.55 -11.00 -13.62
N LEU A 78 7.94 -10.26 -12.69
CA LEU A 78 7.35 -8.97 -13.01
C LEU A 78 8.45 -7.91 -13.07
N LYS A 79 8.31 -6.97 -14.00
CA LYS A 79 9.30 -5.92 -14.16
C LYS A 79 9.06 -4.81 -13.14
N ALA A 80 10.14 -4.32 -12.51
CA ALA A 80 10.03 -3.23 -11.56
C ALA A 80 9.42 -1.97 -12.18
N THR A 81 9.65 -1.74 -13.47
CA THR A 81 9.09 -0.60 -14.18
C THR A 81 7.56 -0.68 -14.31
N ASP A 82 6.99 -1.86 -14.12
CA ASP A 82 5.53 -2.07 -14.16
C ASP A 82 4.90 -2.01 -12.77
N ILE A 83 5.68 -1.64 -11.74
CA ILE A 83 5.21 -1.60 -10.36
C ILE A 83 5.39 -0.19 -9.82
N ARG A 84 4.34 0.34 -9.20
CA ARG A 84 4.35 1.63 -8.52
C ARG A 84 3.58 1.56 -7.22
N ILE A 85 3.73 2.60 -6.41
CA ILE A 85 3.13 2.65 -5.08
C ILE A 85 2.06 3.74 -5.06
N ALA A 86 0.85 3.38 -4.63
CA ALA A 86 -0.18 4.35 -4.28
C ALA A 86 -0.16 4.50 -2.77
N PHE A 87 -0.37 5.71 -2.27
CA PHE A 87 -0.23 6.00 -0.86
C PHE A 87 -1.32 6.94 -0.36
N TYR A 88 -1.87 6.61 0.81
CA TYR A 88 -2.83 7.46 1.50
C TYR A 88 -2.24 7.80 2.87
N GLN A 89 -1.92 9.08 3.07
CA GLN A 89 -1.32 9.53 4.34
C GLN A 89 -2.37 9.54 5.44
N LEU A 90 -2.01 9.01 6.61
CA LEU A 90 -2.82 9.08 7.82
C LEU A 90 -2.22 10.13 8.76
N ASP A 91 -3.09 10.92 9.42
CA ASP A 91 -2.60 11.82 10.45
C ASP A 91 -2.26 11.01 11.71
N PHE A 92 -1.70 11.68 12.71
CA PHE A 92 -1.25 11.01 13.92
C PHE A 92 -2.37 10.24 14.63
N THR A 93 -3.54 10.87 14.75
CA THR A 93 -4.68 10.26 15.43
C THR A 93 -5.18 9.05 14.67
N GLN A 94 -5.34 9.16 13.35
CA GLN A 94 -5.75 8.04 12.50
C GLN A 94 -4.75 6.90 12.60
N TRP A 95 -3.45 7.21 12.59
CA TRP A 95 -2.43 6.19 12.69
C TRP A 95 -2.53 5.42 14.00
N ILE A 96 -2.61 6.13 15.12
CA ILE A 96 -2.65 5.50 16.44
C ILE A 96 -3.91 4.69 16.64
N GLN A 97 -5.06 5.24 16.28
CA GLN A 97 -6.35 4.67 16.66
C GLN A 97 -6.94 3.75 15.60
N LEU A 98 -6.68 3.98 14.33
CA LEU A 98 -7.44 3.34 13.27
C LEU A 98 -6.62 2.54 12.27
N SER A 99 -5.29 2.71 12.23
CA SER A 99 -4.50 2.17 11.12
C SER A 99 -4.63 0.66 10.95
N SER A 100 -4.62 -0.09 12.04
CA SER A 100 -4.70 -1.56 11.96
C SER A 100 -6.06 -2.01 11.45
N GLU A 101 -7.12 -1.39 11.93
CA GLU A 101 -8.46 -1.78 11.50
C GLU A 101 -8.74 -1.35 10.07
N LEU A 102 -8.29 -0.15 9.69
CA LEU A 102 -8.42 0.31 8.30
C LEU A 102 -7.68 -0.62 7.34
N GLU A 103 -6.44 -0.97 7.65
CA GLU A 103 -5.68 -1.90 6.83
C GLU A 103 -6.41 -3.24 6.69
N SER A 104 -6.87 -3.79 7.80
CA SER A 104 -7.56 -5.07 7.80
C SER A 104 -8.81 -5.04 6.92
N LEU A 105 -9.62 -4.00 7.06
CA LEU A 105 -10.84 -3.87 6.26
C LEU A 105 -10.53 -3.75 4.77
N ILE A 106 -9.49 -3.00 4.42
CA ILE A 106 -9.11 -2.81 3.03
C ILE A 106 -8.58 -4.12 2.44
N ILE A 107 -7.74 -4.85 3.18
CA ILE A 107 -7.23 -6.15 2.73
C ILE A 107 -8.39 -7.12 2.50
N GLN A 108 -9.36 -7.16 3.41
CA GLN A 108 -10.51 -8.04 3.26
C GLN A 108 -11.35 -7.70 2.03
N ALA A 109 -11.47 -6.42 1.72
CA ALA A 109 -12.26 -5.98 0.58
C ALA A 109 -11.59 -6.31 -0.76
N VAL A 110 -10.27 -6.22 -0.83
CA VAL A 110 -9.51 -6.41 -2.08
C VAL A 110 -8.95 -7.82 -2.20
N ASN A 111 -8.54 -8.40 -1.08
CA ASN A 111 -7.87 -9.69 -1.04
C ASN A 111 -6.69 -9.75 -2.02
N PRO A 112 -5.70 -8.86 -1.88
CA PRO A 112 -4.60 -8.80 -2.85
C PRO A 112 -3.78 -10.09 -2.85
N PRO A 113 -3.27 -10.51 -4.01
CA PRO A 113 -2.59 -11.82 -4.10
C PRO A 113 -1.36 -11.94 -3.19
N TYR A 114 -0.62 -10.86 -2.98
CA TYR A 114 0.60 -10.96 -2.18
C TYR A 114 0.32 -10.86 -0.68
N ASN A 115 -0.84 -10.36 -0.27
CA ASN A 115 -1.20 -10.37 1.14
C ASN A 115 -1.45 -11.79 1.66
N VAL A 116 -1.87 -12.69 0.78
CA VAL A 116 -2.03 -14.10 1.14
C VAL A 116 -0.68 -14.77 1.37
N LYS A 117 0.35 -14.35 0.61
CA LYS A 117 1.67 -14.96 0.63
C LYS A 117 2.59 -14.37 1.69
N ILE A 118 2.28 -13.17 2.19
CA ILE A 118 3.14 -12.44 3.10
C ILE A 118 2.46 -12.32 4.45
N PRO A 119 3.11 -12.76 5.55
CA PRO A 119 2.53 -12.63 6.89
C PRO A 119 2.25 -11.17 7.25
N ALA A 120 1.21 -10.96 8.05
CA ALA A 120 0.80 -9.61 8.44
C ALA A 120 1.88 -8.81 9.18
N ARG A 121 2.85 -9.50 9.77
CA ARG A 121 3.93 -8.86 10.53
C ARG A 121 5.23 -8.79 9.78
N ASP A 122 5.18 -8.91 8.54
CA ASP A 122 6.38 -8.88 7.74
C ASP A 122 7.14 -7.55 7.85
#